data_1fe72a245f40f9393c9c0562d38a83f3
#
_entry.id   1fe72a245f40f9393c9c0562d38a83f3
#
_cell.length_a   1.000
_cell.length_b   1.000
_cell.length_c   1.000
_cell.angle_alpha   90.00
_cell.angle_beta   90.00
_cell.angle_gamma   90.00
#
_symmetry.space_group_name_H-M   'P 1'
#
loop_
_entity.id
_entity.type
_entity.pdbx_description
1 polymer ?
#
loop_
_entity_poly.entity_id
_entity_poly.type
_entity_poly.pdbx_seq_one_letter_code
_entity_poly.pdbx_strand_id
1 'polypeptide(L)'
;MSLTENLEKMLAAGTDNALLRFGLGNAYLHANDPERAVGHLRRAVEHDPGYSAAWKLLGKALEAAEPAQAAQAWRSGIAAAEAKGDKQAAREMQVFLRRLERGAGNG
;
A
#
# COMPACT_ATOMS: atom_id res chain seq x y z
N MET A 1 2.74 13.91 -21.44
CA MET A 1 3.41 13.29 -20.28
C MET A 1 2.43 12.45 -19.51
N SER A 2 2.89 11.30 -18.98
CA SER A 2 2.03 10.43 -18.21
C SER A 2 1.82 11.00 -16.80
N LEU A 3 0.79 10.53 -16.12
CA LEU A 3 0.57 10.87 -14.71
C LEU A 3 1.77 10.49 -13.86
N THR A 4 2.35 9.31 -14.10
CA THR A 4 3.53 8.84 -13.36
C THR A 4 4.69 9.80 -13.51
N GLU A 5 4.97 10.23 -14.74
CA GLU A 5 6.06 11.20 -14.99
C GLU A 5 5.80 12.53 -14.28
N ASN A 6 4.56 13.00 -14.28
CA ASN A 6 4.20 14.26 -13.60
C ASN A 6 4.40 14.12 -12.08
N LEU A 7 3.98 13.00 -11.48
CA LEU A 7 4.15 12.77 -10.05
C LEU A 7 5.63 12.64 -9.70
N GLU A 8 6.42 11.97 -10.53
CA GLU A 8 7.88 11.86 -10.32
C GLU A 8 8.55 13.24 -10.38
N LYS A 9 8.12 14.11 -11.28
CA LYS A 9 8.63 15.48 -11.36
C LYS A 9 8.30 16.29 -10.11
N MET A 10 7.09 16.14 -9.58
CA MET A 10 6.70 16.82 -8.34
C MET A 10 7.58 16.36 -7.19
N LEU A 11 7.83 15.06 -7.10
CA LEU A 11 8.70 14.50 -6.07
C LEU A 11 10.12 15.05 -6.20
N ALA A 12 10.66 15.05 -7.41
CA ALA A 12 12.00 15.58 -7.69
C ALA A 12 12.11 17.08 -7.37
N ALA A 13 11.02 17.82 -7.50
CA ALA A 13 10.95 19.24 -7.18
C ALA A 13 10.78 19.52 -5.69
N GLY A 14 10.68 18.50 -4.86
CA GLY A 14 10.62 18.64 -3.41
C GLY A 14 9.25 18.40 -2.77
N THR A 15 8.21 18.12 -3.56
CA THR A 15 6.90 17.78 -3.02
C THR A 15 6.92 16.32 -2.60
N ASP A 16 6.94 16.07 -1.29
CA ASP A 16 6.94 14.70 -0.77
C ASP A 16 5.96 14.63 0.39
N ASN A 17 4.85 13.94 0.15
CA ASN A 17 3.80 13.77 1.15
C ASN A 17 3.07 12.44 0.90
N ALA A 18 2.20 12.07 1.85
CA ALA A 18 1.50 10.80 1.78
C ALA A 18 0.66 10.64 0.51
N LEU A 19 -0.05 11.70 0.13
CA LEU A 19 -0.93 11.65 -1.04
C LEU A 19 -0.14 11.44 -2.34
N LEU A 20 0.96 12.18 -2.50
CA LEU A 20 1.82 12.04 -3.69
C LEU A 20 2.43 10.63 -3.76
N ARG A 21 2.93 10.15 -2.63
CA ARG A 21 3.51 8.80 -2.57
C ARG A 21 2.47 7.72 -2.83
N PHE A 22 1.25 7.89 -2.32
CA PHE A 22 0.15 6.98 -2.62
C PHE A 22 -0.16 6.97 -4.11
N GLY A 23 -0.23 8.16 -4.74
CA GLY A 23 -0.45 8.29 -6.18
C GLY A 23 0.60 7.57 -7.00
N LEU A 24 1.88 7.72 -6.63
CA LEU A 24 2.98 7.02 -7.30
C LEU A 24 2.89 5.51 -7.10
N GLY A 25 2.61 5.06 -5.89
CA GLY A 25 2.44 3.64 -5.60
C GLY A 25 1.33 3.03 -6.43
N ASN A 26 0.19 3.72 -6.52
CA ASN A 26 -0.95 3.28 -7.32
C ASN A 26 -0.59 3.20 -8.80
N ALA A 27 0.10 4.21 -9.31
CA ALA A 27 0.51 4.27 -10.72
C ALA A 27 1.46 3.13 -11.08
N TYR A 28 2.46 2.87 -10.23
CA TYR A 28 3.41 1.77 -10.48
C TYR A 28 2.73 0.41 -10.37
N LEU A 29 1.79 0.25 -9.45
CA LEU A 29 1.07 -1.01 -9.33
C LEU A 29 0.24 -1.28 -10.59
N HIS A 30 -0.42 -0.26 -11.13
CA HIS A 30 -1.15 -0.38 -12.40
C HIS A 30 -0.23 -0.64 -13.59
N ALA A 31 1.02 -0.19 -13.51
CA ALA A 31 2.02 -0.44 -14.54
C ALA A 31 2.72 -1.81 -14.36
N ASN A 32 2.24 -2.62 -13.43
CA ASN A 32 2.79 -3.94 -13.14
C ASN A 32 4.24 -3.87 -12.65
N ASP A 33 4.54 -2.86 -11.85
CA ASP A 33 5.86 -2.66 -11.22
C ASP A 33 5.68 -2.62 -9.69
N PRO A 34 5.44 -3.79 -9.06
CA PRO A 34 5.16 -3.82 -7.63
C PRO A 34 6.35 -3.42 -6.77
N GLU A 35 7.57 -3.62 -7.22
CA GLU A 35 8.76 -3.26 -6.44
C GLU A 35 8.83 -1.74 -6.22
N ARG A 36 8.61 -0.95 -7.28
CA ARG A 36 8.58 0.51 -7.13
C ARG A 36 7.36 0.96 -6.34
N ALA A 37 6.24 0.28 -6.55
CA ALA A 37 5.02 0.57 -5.79
C ALA A 37 5.26 0.40 -4.29
N VAL A 38 5.93 -0.67 -3.87
CA VAL A 38 6.26 -0.91 -2.45
C VAL A 38 7.06 0.26 -1.89
N GLY A 39 8.09 0.71 -2.60
CA GLY A 39 8.93 1.81 -2.14
C GLY A 39 8.13 3.08 -1.85
N HIS A 40 7.28 3.48 -2.77
CA HIS A 40 6.46 4.68 -2.60
C HIS A 40 5.38 4.50 -1.53
N LEU A 41 4.76 3.33 -1.47
CA LEU A 41 3.70 3.08 -0.48
C LEU A 41 4.23 2.99 0.95
N ARG A 42 5.43 2.46 1.13
CA ARG A 42 6.09 2.50 2.45
C ARG A 42 6.29 3.94 2.90
N ARG A 43 6.72 4.82 2.00
CA ARG A 43 6.87 6.23 2.32
C ARG A 43 5.53 6.89 2.63
N ALA A 44 4.47 6.49 1.92
CA ALA A 44 3.13 7.02 2.18
C ALA A 44 2.69 6.74 3.62
N VAL A 45 2.87 5.51 4.10
CA VAL A 45 2.45 5.16 5.47
C VAL A 45 3.42 5.69 6.53
N GLU A 46 4.66 6.01 6.16
CA GLU A 46 5.58 6.73 7.04
C GLU A 46 5.12 8.18 7.23
N HIS A 47 4.71 8.84 6.15
CA HIS A 47 4.18 10.19 6.22
C HIS A 47 2.85 10.25 6.97
N ASP A 48 2.00 9.24 6.80
CA ASP A 48 0.68 9.19 7.42
C ASP A 48 0.36 7.75 7.83
N PRO A 49 0.70 7.37 9.07
CA PRO A 49 0.44 6.00 9.55
C PRO A 49 -1.03 5.61 9.62
N GLY A 50 -1.94 6.58 9.59
CA GLY A 50 -3.38 6.34 9.58
C GLY A 50 -3.99 6.19 8.20
N TYR A 51 -3.19 6.23 7.16
CA TYR A 51 -3.67 6.20 5.77
C TYR A 51 -4.04 4.76 5.38
N SER A 52 -5.25 4.36 5.73
CA SER A 52 -5.69 2.96 5.55
C SER A 52 -5.64 2.50 4.09
N ALA A 53 -6.01 3.36 3.13
CA ALA A 53 -5.94 3.01 1.71
C ALA A 53 -4.50 2.71 1.26
N ALA A 54 -3.53 3.43 1.82
CA ALA A 54 -2.11 3.19 1.49
C ALA A 54 -1.63 1.86 2.07
N TRP A 55 -2.04 1.51 3.29
CA TRP A 55 -1.74 0.20 3.86
C TRP A 55 -2.32 -0.93 3.04
N LYS A 56 -3.57 -0.77 2.60
CA LYS A 56 -4.25 -1.77 1.78
C LYS A 56 -3.48 -2.01 0.48
N LEU A 57 -3.10 -0.93 -0.18
CA LEU A 57 -2.37 -1.00 -1.46
C LEU A 57 -0.95 -1.53 -1.25
N LEU A 58 -0.30 -1.15 -0.15
CA LEU A 58 1.02 -1.66 0.20
C LEU A 58 1.00 -3.19 0.35
N GLY A 59 0.00 -3.72 1.02
CA GLY A 59 -0.15 -5.17 1.15
C GLY A 59 -0.30 -5.85 -0.20
N LYS A 60 -1.07 -5.26 -1.11
CA LYS A 60 -1.24 -5.81 -2.47
C LYS A 60 0.07 -5.77 -3.26
N ALA A 61 0.82 -4.70 -3.16
CA ALA A 61 2.12 -4.58 -3.82
C ALA A 61 3.11 -5.59 -3.25
N LEU A 62 3.13 -5.75 -1.93
CA LEU A 62 3.99 -6.72 -1.25
C LEU A 62 3.61 -8.16 -1.61
N GLU A 63 2.32 -8.45 -1.75
CA GLU A 63 1.88 -9.79 -2.17
C GLU A 63 2.53 -10.19 -3.49
N ALA A 64 2.69 -9.23 -4.39
CA ALA A 64 3.34 -9.47 -5.68
C ALA A 64 4.87 -9.47 -5.60
N ALA A 65 5.45 -8.57 -4.81
CA ALA A 65 6.91 -8.35 -4.79
C ALA A 65 7.62 -9.11 -3.67
N GLU A 66 7.04 -9.11 -2.47
CA GLU A 66 7.63 -9.71 -1.27
C GLU A 66 6.53 -10.31 -0.39
N PRO A 67 5.94 -11.46 -0.82
CA PRO A 67 4.74 -12.00 -0.15
C PRO A 67 4.91 -12.23 1.35
N ALA A 68 6.11 -12.54 1.81
CA ALA A 68 6.35 -12.77 3.23
C ALA A 68 6.05 -11.54 4.10
N GLN A 69 6.02 -10.34 3.50
CA GLN A 69 5.79 -9.09 4.23
C GLN A 69 4.36 -8.57 4.09
N ALA A 70 3.56 -9.16 3.19
CA ALA A 70 2.21 -8.68 2.91
C ALA A 70 1.29 -8.76 4.14
N ALA A 71 1.36 -9.86 4.88
CA ALA A 71 0.54 -10.05 6.07
C ALA A 71 0.75 -8.95 7.11
N GLN A 72 2.01 -8.58 7.33
CA GLN A 72 2.34 -7.53 8.31
C GLN A 72 1.75 -6.18 7.89
N ALA A 73 1.85 -5.84 6.61
CA ALA A 73 1.30 -4.59 6.09
C ALA A 73 -0.23 -4.55 6.30
N TRP A 74 -0.92 -5.63 6.00
CA TRP A 74 -2.37 -5.67 6.20
C TRP A 74 -2.76 -5.64 7.67
N ARG A 75 -1.99 -6.30 8.56
CA ARG A 75 -2.25 -6.20 10.01
C ARG A 75 -2.10 -4.76 10.51
N SER A 76 -1.06 -4.07 10.07
CA SER A 76 -0.86 -2.66 10.40
C SER A 76 -1.99 -1.80 9.85
N GLY A 77 -2.41 -2.09 8.62
CA GLY A 77 -3.50 -1.37 7.98
C GLY A 77 -4.84 -1.58 8.67
N ILE A 78 -5.12 -2.81 9.12
CA ILE A 78 -6.33 -3.12 9.89
C ILE A 78 -6.34 -2.30 11.17
N ALA A 79 -5.23 -2.28 11.90
CA ALA A 79 -5.13 -1.50 13.14
C ALA A 79 -5.35 0.00 12.88
N ALA A 80 -4.73 0.53 11.82
CA ALA A 80 -4.89 1.93 11.43
C ALA A 80 -6.35 2.25 11.07
N ALA A 81 -6.98 1.38 10.30
CA ALA A 81 -8.38 1.55 9.88
C ALA A 81 -9.32 1.50 11.08
N GLU A 82 -9.12 0.55 11.98
CA GLU A 82 -9.95 0.42 13.18
C GLU A 82 -9.80 1.64 14.09
N ALA A 83 -8.57 2.14 14.23
CA ALA A 83 -8.30 3.31 15.08
C ALA A 83 -9.05 4.56 14.62
N LYS A 84 -9.28 4.71 13.32
CA LYS A 84 -10.00 5.86 12.78
C LYS A 84 -11.45 5.56 12.42
N GLY A 85 -11.94 4.37 12.72
CA GLY A 85 -13.32 3.98 12.46
C GLY A 85 -13.63 3.65 11.01
N ASP A 86 -12.63 3.38 10.18
CA ASP A 86 -12.80 2.99 8.79
C ASP A 86 -13.06 1.48 8.71
N LYS A 87 -14.30 1.10 9.01
CA LYS A 87 -14.69 -0.30 9.11
C LYS A 87 -14.61 -1.04 7.78
N GLN A 88 -14.90 -0.35 6.68
CA GLN A 88 -14.86 -0.97 5.36
C GLN A 88 -13.43 -1.35 4.99
N ALA A 89 -12.48 -0.44 5.15
CA ALA A 89 -11.09 -0.72 4.86
C ALA A 89 -10.57 -1.87 5.74
N ALA A 90 -10.92 -1.88 7.02
CA ALA A 90 -10.53 -2.95 7.92
C ALA A 90 -11.05 -4.30 7.45
N ARG A 91 -12.31 -4.38 7.05
CA ARG A 91 -12.91 -5.63 6.55
C ARG A 91 -12.25 -6.12 5.27
N GLU A 92 -11.98 -5.20 4.35
CA GLU A 92 -11.31 -5.56 3.09
C GLU A 92 -9.93 -6.16 3.36
N MET A 93 -9.15 -5.54 4.22
CA MET A 93 -7.82 -6.05 4.57
C MET A 93 -7.88 -7.36 5.34
N GLN A 94 -8.90 -7.54 6.19
CA GLN A 94 -9.11 -8.81 6.87
C GLN A 94 -9.37 -9.95 5.88
N VAL A 95 -10.14 -9.68 4.83
CA VAL A 95 -10.39 -10.68 3.77
C VAL A 95 -9.09 -11.03 3.05
N PHE A 96 -8.30 -10.02 2.68
CA PHE A 96 -7.02 -10.26 2.01
C PHE A 96 -6.06 -11.06 2.88
N LEU A 97 -5.99 -10.71 4.16
CA LEU A 97 -5.13 -11.40 5.12
C LEU A 97 -5.54 -12.86 5.28
N ARG A 98 -6.84 -13.14 5.40
CA ARG A 98 -7.32 -14.52 5.52
C ARG A 98 -7.01 -15.34 4.28
N ARG A 99 -7.15 -14.76 3.09
CA ARG A 99 -6.80 -15.45 1.85
C ARG A 99 -5.32 -15.80 1.80
N LEU A 100 -4.49 -14.85 2.19
CA LEU A 100 -3.04 -15.05 2.23
C LEU A 100 -2.67 -16.16 3.21
N GLU A 101 -3.21 -16.12 4.41
CA GLU A 101 -2.93 -17.11 5.45
C GLU A 101 -3.44 -18.50 5.07
N ARG A 102 -4.61 -18.56 4.43
CA ARG A 102 -5.18 -19.82 3.95
C ARG A 102 -4.29 -20.43 2.86
N GLY A 103 -3.83 -19.62 1.92
CA GLY A 103 -2.92 -20.07 0.87
C GLY A 103 -1.61 -20.59 1.45
N ALA A 104 -1.03 -19.88 2.41
CA ALA A 104 0.20 -20.30 3.07
C ALA A 104 0.00 -21.58 3.86
N GLY A 105 -1.18 -21.75 4.52
CA GLY A 105 -1.49 -22.94 5.29
C GLY A 105 -1.69 -24.17 4.45
N ASN A 106 -2.06 -24.01 3.19
CA ASN A 106 -2.30 -25.10 2.26
C ASN A 106 -1.07 -25.45 1.39
N GLY A 107 -0.05 -24.62 1.51
CA GLY A 107 1.18 -24.78 0.72
C GLY A 107 2.22 -25.69 1.35
#